data_8a80b6b6a9d23c8ef9f7bea3451de639
#
_entry.id   8a80b6b6a9d23c8ef9f7bea3451de639
#
_cell.length_a   1.000
_cell.length_b   1.000
_cell.length_c   1.000
_cell.angle_alpha   90.00
_cell.angle_beta   90.00
_cell.angle_gamma   90.00
#
_symmetry.space_group_name_H-M   'P 1'
#
loop_
_entity.id
_entity.type
_entity.pdbx_description
1 polymer ?
#
loop_
_entity_poly.entity_id
_entity_poly.type
_entity_poly.pdbx_seq_one_letter_code
_entity_poly.pdbx_strand_id
1 'polypeptide(L)'
;MIFDRNAPDARLIGIEYIISEERFRSLPDEERRLWHSHHYEVSSGALTAPGVPELAEHSYFEDLIHTYGKTFHTWQYDRDDFPYGIPQLMMGLTGDGQVDEALLRARDERVGVDTAAKRRHRADIPVPDVVPGANSWERGRVVQTTLEERPVRGRDD
;
A
#
# COMPACT_ATOMS: atom_id res chain seq x y z
N MET A 1 -5.07 -1.27 9.18
CA MET A 1 -4.11 -2.21 9.80
C MET A 1 -3.79 -3.28 8.78
N ILE A 2 -2.52 -3.67 8.69
CA ILE A 2 -2.02 -4.66 7.74
C ILE A 2 -1.50 -5.86 8.54
N PHE A 3 -1.94 -7.05 8.15
CA PHE A 3 -1.55 -8.32 8.76
C PHE A 3 -0.88 -9.22 7.74
N ASP A 4 0.01 -10.11 8.17
CA ASP A 4 0.74 -11.05 7.32
C ASP A 4 -0.15 -12.15 6.73
N ARG A 5 -1.30 -12.40 7.33
CA ARG A 5 -2.27 -13.43 6.90
C ARG A 5 -3.65 -13.20 7.52
N ASN A 6 -4.65 -13.91 7.01
CA ASN A 6 -5.99 -13.93 7.58
C ASN A 6 -6.14 -15.15 8.51
N ALA A 7 -5.69 -15.01 9.76
CA ALA A 7 -5.75 -16.06 10.78
C ALA A 7 -5.83 -15.44 12.19
N PRO A 8 -6.34 -16.18 13.20
CA PRO A 8 -6.45 -15.67 14.58
C PRO A 8 -5.11 -15.27 15.23
N ASP A 9 -4.01 -15.87 14.76
CA ASP A 9 -2.63 -15.63 15.21
C ASP A 9 -1.84 -14.74 14.22
N ALA A 10 -2.53 -14.00 13.35
CA ALA A 10 -1.91 -13.10 12.39
C ALA A 10 -1.10 -11.99 13.07
N ARG A 11 0.09 -11.72 12.53
CA ARG A 11 0.97 -10.67 13.02
C ARG A 11 0.58 -9.33 12.40
N LEU A 12 0.49 -8.28 13.23
CA LEU A 12 0.35 -6.92 12.73
C LEU A 12 1.70 -6.47 12.16
N ILE A 13 1.74 -6.26 10.85
CA ILE A 13 2.98 -5.93 10.13
C ILE A 13 3.01 -4.48 9.64
N GLY A 14 1.90 -3.74 9.75
CA GLY A 14 1.87 -2.36 9.32
C GLY A 14 0.54 -1.66 9.53
N ILE A 15 0.54 -0.39 9.20
CA ILE A 15 -0.64 0.46 9.16
C ILE A 15 -0.65 1.25 7.86
N GLU A 16 -1.84 1.56 7.38
CA GLU A 16 -2.05 2.43 6.24
C GLU A 16 -3.11 3.47 6.56
N TYR A 17 -2.83 4.72 6.20
CA TYR A 17 -3.79 5.81 6.15
C TYR A 17 -4.26 5.96 4.72
N ILE A 18 -5.58 6.02 4.52
CA ILE A 18 -6.18 6.19 3.20
C ILE A 18 -6.98 7.50 3.21
N ILE A 19 -6.78 8.33 2.17
CA ILE A 19 -7.47 9.60 2.01
C ILE A 19 -8.00 9.75 0.58
N SER A 20 -9.03 10.58 0.41
CA SER A 20 -9.54 10.93 -0.91
C SER A 20 -8.53 11.73 -1.72
N GLU A 21 -8.66 11.71 -3.06
CA GLU A 21 -7.87 12.55 -3.94
C GLU A 21 -7.99 14.05 -3.61
N GLU A 22 -9.21 14.52 -3.28
CA GLU A 22 -9.43 15.90 -2.85
C GLU A 22 -8.54 16.26 -1.65
N ARG A 23 -8.53 15.40 -0.63
CA ARG A 23 -7.68 15.61 0.55
C ARG A 23 -6.20 15.54 0.20
N PHE A 24 -5.79 14.61 -0.67
CA PHE A 24 -4.42 14.52 -1.13
C PHE A 24 -3.95 15.78 -1.86
N ARG A 25 -4.78 16.35 -2.74
CA ARG A 25 -4.51 17.61 -3.46
C ARG A 25 -4.28 18.79 -2.52
N SER A 26 -4.86 18.79 -1.32
CA SER A 26 -4.70 19.84 -0.32
C SER A 26 -3.42 19.72 0.53
N LEU A 27 -2.66 18.60 0.41
CA LEU A 27 -1.44 18.39 1.18
C LEU A 27 -0.28 19.24 0.64
N PRO A 28 0.65 19.69 1.51
CA PRO A 28 1.90 20.31 1.06
C PRO A 28 2.78 19.31 0.30
N ASP A 29 3.66 19.80 -0.56
CA ASP A 29 4.49 18.97 -1.46
C ASP A 29 5.39 17.98 -0.70
N GLU A 30 5.94 18.40 0.45
CA GLU A 30 6.75 17.55 1.32
C GLU A 30 5.97 16.38 1.91
N GLU A 31 4.66 16.56 2.12
CA GLU A 31 3.80 15.47 2.62
C GLU A 31 3.36 14.54 1.48
N ARG A 32 3.01 15.07 0.29
CA ARG A 32 2.54 14.27 -0.85
C ARG A 32 3.53 13.16 -1.25
N ARG A 33 4.83 13.41 -1.14
CA ARG A 33 5.88 12.44 -1.48
C ARG A 33 5.94 11.20 -0.57
N LEU A 34 5.18 11.21 0.53
CA LEU A 34 5.05 10.08 1.45
C LEU A 34 3.89 9.14 1.07
N TRP A 35 3.13 9.50 0.05
CA TRP A 35 1.90 8.82 -0.35
C TRP A 35 2.04 8.15 -1.71
N HIS A 36 1.28 7.08 -1.91
CA HIS A 36 1.13 6.39 -3.19
C HIS A 36 -0.35 6.39 -3.62
N SER A 37 -0.58 6.29 -4.93
CA SER A 37 -1.93 6.11 -5.48
C SER A 37 -2.31 4.63 -5.50
N HIS A 38 -3.59 4.32 -5.32
CA HIS A 38 -4.11 2.95 -5.48
C HIS A 38 -4.43 2.58 -6.93
N HIS A 39 -4.11 3.45 -7.90
CA HIS A 39 -4.47 3.28 -9.32
C HIS A 39 -3.99 1.95 -9.88
N TYR A 40 -2.70 1.67 -9.75
CA TYR A 40 -2.11 0.45 -10.28
C TYR A 40 -2.56 -0.80 -9.54
N GLU A 41 -2.63 -0.77 -8.22
CA GLU A 41 -3.04 -1.92 -7.41
C GLU A 41 -4.46 -2.38 -7.74
N VAL A 42 -5.37 -1.43 -7.99
CA VAL A 42 -6.74 -1.70 -8.42
C VAL A 42 -6.77 -2.19 -9.86
N SER A 43 -6.22 -1.41 -10.81
CA SER A 43 -6.32 -1.69 -12.24
C SER A 43 -5.56 -2.94 -12.68
N SER A 44 -4.43 -3.26 -12.02
CA SER A 44 -3.65 -4.47 -12.29
C SER A 44 -4.30 -5.76 -11.76
N GLY A 45 -5.27 -5.66 -10.84
CA GLY A 45 -5.81 -6.80 -10.12
C GLY A 45 -4.94 -7.30 -8.96
N ALA A 46 -3.83 -6.62 -8.66
CA ALA A 46 -2.93 -7.00 -7.56
C ALA A 46 -3.63 -6.92 -6.19
N LEU A 47 -4.46 -5.92 -5.98
CA LEU A 47 -5.29 -5.81 -4.79
C LEU A 47 -6.59 -6.61 -4.99
N THR A 48 -6.93 -7.48 -4.03
CA THR A 48 -8.10 -8.37 -4.12
C THR A 48 -8.85 -8.42 -2.80
N ALA A 49 -10.15 -8.76 -2.86
CA ALA A 49 -11.00 -8.98 -1.68
C ALA A 49 -11.55 -10.43 -1.69
N PRO A 50 -10.75 -11.44 -1.30
CA PRO A 50 -11.17 -12.83 -1.33
C PRO A 50 -12.42 -13.07 -0.48
N GLY A 51 -13.40 -13.81 -1.06
CA GLY A 51 -14.67 -14.10 -0.41
C GLY A 51 -15.74 -12.99 -0.50
N VAL A 52 -15.39 -11.83 -1.05
CA VAL A 52 -16.38 -10.78 -1.36
C VAL A 52 -17.01 -11.07 -2.73
N PRO A 53 -18.37 -10.98 -2.87
CA PRO A 53 -19.02 -11.11 -4.17
C PRO A 53 -18.46 -10.12 -5.18
N GLU A 54 -18.26 -10.56 -6.43
CA GLU A 54 -17.55 -9.81 -7.47
C GLU A 54 -18.15 -8.42 -7.72
N LEU A 55 -19.48 -8.30 -7.74
CA LEU A 55 -20.15 -7.00 -7.94
C LEU A 55 -19.85 -6.02 -6.78
N ALA A 56 -19.81 -6.50 -5.54
CA ALA A 56 -19.48 -5.68 -4.38
C ALA A 56 -18.00 -5.32 -4.36
N GLU A 57 -17.13 -6.26 -4.76
CA GLU A 57 -15.70 -6.01 -4.93
C GLU A 57 -15.45 -4.94 -6.00
N HIS A 58 -16.13 -5.03 -7.15
CA HIS A 58 -15.99 -4.06 -8.23
C HIS A 58 -16.36 -2.65 -7.77
N SER A 59 -17.54 -2.48 -7.16
CA SER A 59 -17.99 -1.18 -6.65
C SER A 59 -17.03 -0.60 -5.59
N TYR A 60 -16.49 -1.45 -4.71
CA TYR A 60 -15.47 -1.01 -3.73
C TYR A 60 -14.21 -0.48 -4.41
N PHE A 61 -13.75 -1.14 -5.48
CA PHE A 61 -12.55 -0.73 -6.19
C PHE A 61 -12.76 0.47 -7.11
N GLU A 62 -13.98 0.72 -7.59
CA GLU A 62 -14.33 1.99 -8.24
C GLU A 62 -14.13 3.19 -7.31
N ASP A 63 -14.44 3.04 -6.02
CA ASP A 63 -14.20 4.11 -5.05
C ASP A 63 -12.70 4.17 -4.63
N LEU A 64 -12.08 3.01 -4.41
CA LEU A 64 -10.71 2.94 -3.90
C LEU A 64 -9.69 3.51 -4.88
N ILE A 65 -9.91 3.36 -6.20
CA ILE A 65 -9.00 3.86 -7.24
C ILE A 65 -8.77 5.37 -7.14
N HIS A 66 -9.71 6.11 -6.56
CA HIS A 66 -9.64 7.56 -6.35
C HIS A 66 -9.00 7.96 -5.01
N THR A 67 -8.27 7.05 -4.37
CA THR A 67 -7.66 7.30 -3.06
C THR A 67 -6.15 7.16 -3.08
N TYR A 68 -5.53 7.69 -2.02
CA TYR A 68 -4.08 7.67 -1.81
C TYR A 68 -3.77 7.06 -0.45
N GLY A 69 -2.76 6.19 -0.40
CA GLY A 69 -2.29 5.52 0.80
C GLY A 69 -0.97 6.08 1.33
N LYS A 70 -0.82 6.12 2.66
CA LYS A 70 0.46 6.29 3.33
C LYS A 70 0.67 5.13 4.29
N THR A 71 1.62 4.25 3.95
CA THR A 71 1.83 2.97 4.60
C THR A 71 3.14 2.94 5.37
N PHE A 72 3.09 2.46 6.61
CA PHE A 72 4.26 2.15 7.39
C PHE A 72 4.26 0.66 7.75
N HIS A 73 5.31 -0.06 7.35
CA HIS A 73 5.57 -1.39 7.87
C HIS A 73 6.30 -1.29 9.21
N THR A 74 5.72 -1.91 10.22
CA THR A 74 6.26 -1.96 11.59
C THR A 74 7.05 -3.23 11.85
N TRP A 75 6.96 -4.20 10.95
CA TRP A 75 7.64 -5.48 11.02
C TRP A 75 7.98 -6.01 9.63
N GLN A 76 9.26 -6.26 9.37
CA GLN A 76 9.75 -6.93 8.15
C GLN A 76 9.70 -8.45 8.38
N TYR A 77 8.49 -9.00 8.46
CA TYR A 77 8.21 -10.36 8.91
C TYR A 77 8.76 -11.48 8.00
N ASP A 78 9.07 -11.15 6.76
CA ASP A 78 9.70 -12.01 5.76
C ASP A 78 11.21 -12.16 5.97
N ARG A 79 11.82 -11.24 6.73
CA ARG A 79 13.24 -11.22 7.06
C ARG A 79 13.49 -11.51 8.53
N ASP A 80 12.66 -10.94 9.41
CA ASP A 80 12.91 -10.87 10.85
C ASP A 80 11.86 -11.70 11.62
N ASP A 81 12.28 -12.42 12.62
CA ASP A 81 11.41 -13.21 13.52
C ASP A 81 10.74 -12.36 14.61
N PHE A 82 11.16 -11.10 14.75
CA PHE A 82 10.65 -10.11 15.70
C PHE A 82 10.62 -8.71 15.04
N PRO A 83 9.77 -7.76 15.48
CA PRO A 83 9.71 -6.41 14.91
C PRO A 83 10.90 -5.53 15.30
N TYR A 84 12.07 -5.86 14.78
CA TYR A 84 13.30 -5.09 14.99
C TYR A 84 13.30 -3.76 14.24
N GLY A 85 14.05 -2.80 14.77
CA GLY A 85 14.31 -1.52 14.13
C GLY A 85 13.14 -0.53 14.24
N ILE A 86 12.99 0.29 13.22
CA ILE A 86 11.99 1.36 13.14
C ILE A 86 10.99 1.09 12.03
N PRO A 87 9.76 1.63 12.13
CA PRO A 87 8.80 1.57 11.04
C PRO A 87 9.39 2.14 9.75
N GLN A 88 9.18 1.44 8.63
CA GLN A 88 9.61 1.84 7.30
C GLN A 88 8.42 2.37 6.50
N LEU A 89 8.62 3.51 5.84
CA LEU A 89 7.65 4.00 4.86
C LEU A 89 7.64 3.09 3.64
N MET A 90 6.47 2.59 3.27
CA MET A 90 6.29 1.71 2.11
C MET A 90 5.51 2.43 1.02
N MET A 91 5.97 2.30 -0.21
CA MET A 91 5.24 2.73 -1.40
C MET A 91 4.51 1.52 -1.96
N GLY A 92 3.20 1.59 -2.10
CA GLY A 92 2.41 0.53 -2.73
C GLY A 92 2.88 0.18 -4.16
N LEU A 93 2.23 -0.75 -4.80
CA LEU A 93 2.52 -1.08 -6.19
C LEU A 93 1.96 0.01 -7.11
N THR A 94 2.83 0.65 -7.88
CA THR A 94 2.47 1.79 -8.74
C THR A 94 2.75 1.55 -10.23
N GLY A 95 3.38 0.42 -10.57
CA GLY A 95 3.71 0.06 -11.95
C GLY A 95 4.15 -1.39 -12.12
N ASP A 96 4.19 -1.83 -13.38
CA ASP A 96 4.65 -3.16 -13.75
C ASP A 96 6.12 -3.39 -13.32
N GLY A 97 6.45 -4.64 -12.96
CA GLY A 97 7.81 -5.05 -12.57
C GLY A 97 8.20 -4.73 -11.13
N GLN A 98 7.33 -4.15 -10.32
CA GLN A 98 7.59 -3.87 -8.90
C GLN A 98 7.33 -5.08 -7.99
N VAL A 99 6.61 -6.08 -8.44
CA VAL A 99 6.36 -7.33 -7.74
C VAL A 99 6.87 -8.50 -8.57
N ASP A 100 7.46 -9.49 -7.92
CA ASP A 100 7.81 -10.75 -8.56
C ASP A 100 6.53 -11.53 -8.92
N GLU A 101 6.37 -11.84 -10.20
CA GLU A 101 5.22 -12.60 -10.69
C GLU A 101 5.08 -13.98 -10.03
N ALA A 102 6.17 -14.62 -9.60
CA ALA A 102 6.12 -15.88 -8.89
C ALA A 102 5.48 -15.71 -7.50
N LEU A 103 5.78 -14.61 -6.80
CA LEU A 103 5.14 -14.27 -5.53
C LEU A 103 3.65 -13.97 -5.71
N LEU A 104 3.30 -13.28 -6.80
CA LEU A 104 1.90 -12.98 -7.11
C LEU A 104 1.11 -14.27 -7.39
N ARG A 105 1.65 -15.20 -8.19
CA ARG A 105 1.05 -16.51 -8.45
C ARG A 105 0.90 -17.33 -7.17
N ALA A 106 1.93 -17.39 -6.35
CA ALA A 106 1.87 -18.12 -5.06
C ALA A 106 0.79 -17.52 -4.11
N ARG A 107 0.62 -16.20 -4.13
CA ARG A 107 -0.47 -15.54 -3.41
C ARG A 107 -1.84 -15.97 -3.98
N ASP A 108 -2.00 -15.94 -5.31
CA ASP A 108 -3.23 -16.28 -5.99
C ASP A 108 -3.68 -17.73 -5.67
N GLU A 109 -2.75 -18.68 -5.74
CA GLU A 109 -2.99 -20.07 -5.35
C GLU A 109 -3.42 -20.21 -3.88
N ARG A 110 -2.74 -19.48 -2.98
CA ARG A 110 -3.02 -19.54 -1.54
C ARG A 110 -4.40 -19.01 -1.17
N VAL A 111 -4.87 -17.94 -1.83
CA VAL A 111 -6.13 -17.25 -1.48
C VAL A 111 -7.27 -17.56 -2.46
N GLY A 112 -7.01 -18.37 -3.50
CA GLY A 112 -8.03 -18.79 -4.46
C GLY A 112 -8.52 -17.69 -5.38
N VAL A 113 -7.62 -16.81 -5.83
CA VAL A 113 -7.94 -15.70 -6.77
C VAL A 113 -7.12 -15.85 -8.06
N ASP A 114 -7.53 -15.12 -9.09
CA ASP A 114 -6.82 -14.99 -10.37
C ASP A 114 -6.64 -13.49 -10.65
N THR A 115 -5.42 -12.99 -10.43
CA THR A 115 -5.06 -11.59 -10.66
C THR A 115 -5.35 -11.14 -12.10
N ALA A 116 -5.08 -11.99 -13.09
CA ALA A 116 -5.33 -11.66 -14.49
C ALA A 116 -6.84 -11.57 -14.80
N ALA A 117 -7.67 -12.43 -14.18
CA ALA A 117 -9.11 -12.31 -14.25
C ALA A 117 -9.61 -11.01 -13.60
N LYS A 118 -9.10 -10.67 -12.41
CA LYS A 118 -9.43 -9.42 -11.72
C LYS A 118 -9.09 -8.20 -12.58
N ARG A 119 -7.90 -8.18 -13.19
CA ARG A 119 -7.52 -7.12 -14.14
C ARG A 119 -8.51 -6.98 -15.29
N ARG A 120 -8.95 -8.10 -15.90
CA ARG A 120 -9.94 -8.06 -16.97
C ARG A 120 -11.30 -7.55 -16.52
N HIS A 121 -11.77 -7.96 -15.34
CA HIS A 121 -13.06 -7.57 -14.80
C HIS A 121 -13.12 -6.09 -14.39
N ARG A 122 -11.97 -5.47 -14.14
CA ARG A 122 -11.86 -4.04 -13.77
C ARG A 122 -11.41 -3.15 -14.94
N ALA A 123 -11.36 -3.71 -16.15
CA ALA A 123 -10.93 -2.96 -17.34
C ALA A 123 -11.87 -1.81 -17.73
N ASP A 124 -13.10 -1.83 -17.22
CA ASP A 124 -14.12 -0.79 -17.37
C ASP A 124 -14.00 0.34 -16.33
N ILE A 125 -13.25 0.13 -15.23
CA ILE A 125 -13.00 1.17 -14.24
C ILE A 125 -12.03 2.20 -14.83
N PRO A 126 -12.43 3.48 -14.98
CA PRO A 126 -11.52 4.51 -15.48
C PRO A 126 -10.37 4.74 -14.52
N VAL A 127 -9.13 4.63 -15.01
CA VAL A 127 -7.93 4.93 -14.20
C VAL A 127 -7.67 6.44 -14.27
N PRO A 128 -7.74 7.16 -13.14
CA PRO A 128 -7.47 8.60 -13.13
C PRO A 128 -5.97 8.89 -13.29
N ASP A 129 -5.65 10.12 -13.68
CA ASP A 129 -4.27 10.59 -13.68
C ASP A 129 -3.73 10.71 -12.26
N VAL A 130 -2.49 10.27 -12.03
CA VAL A 130 -1.83 10.42 -10.73
C VAL A 130 -1.59 11.89 -10.43
N VAL A 131 -2.08 12.35 -9.28
CA VAL A 131 -1.83 13.73 -8.83
C VAL A 131 -0.34 13.94 -8.55
N PRO A 132 0.28 15.02 -9.07
CA PRO A 132 1.70 15.28 -8.88
C PRO A 132 2.13 15.25 -7.41
N GLY A 133 3.26 14.60 -7.14
CA GLY A 133 3.84 14.46 -5.80
C GLY A 133 3.71 13.06 -5.21
N ALA A 134 2.72 12.26 -5.61
CA ALA A 134 2.60 10.86 -5.21
C ALA A 134 3.66 9.96 -5.89
N ASN A 135 3.65 8.69 -5.53
CA ASN A 135 4.41 7.61 -6.19
C ASN A 135 5.92 7.92 -6.32
N SER A 136 6.56 8.33 -5.21
CA SER A 136 7.99 8.71 -5.24
C SER A 136 8.89 7.57 -5.72
N TRP A 137 8.47 6.31 -5.60
CA TRP A 137 9.15 5.14 -6.14
C TRP A 137 9.44 5.28 -7.65
N GLU A 138 8.48 5.78 -8.43
CA GLU A 138 8.62 5.96 -9.88
C GLU A 138 9.72 6.95 -10.27
N ARG A 139 10.12 7.81 -9.33
CA ARG A 139 11.23 8.77 -9.51
C ARG A 139 12.58 8.21 -9.06
N GLY A 140 12.64 6.90 -8.70
CA GLY A 140 13.85 6.23 -8.23
C GLY A 140 14.36 6.71 -6.88
N ARG A 141 13.52 7.40 -6.10
CA ARG A 141 13.86 7.91 -4.76
C ARG A 141 12.67 7.76 -3.83
N VAL A 142 12.92 7.29 -2.62
CA VAL A 142 11.93 7.20 -1.55
C VAL A 142 12.40 7.98 -0.33
N VAL A 143 11.43 8.51 0.43
CA VAL A 143 11.68 9.07 1.75
C VAL A 143 11.62 7.91 2.74
N GLN A 144 12.59 7.84 3.66
CA GLN A 144 12.58 6.84 4.72
C GLN A 144 12.71 7.47 6.11
N THR A 145 12.23 6.73 7.11
CA THR A 145 12.36 7.07 8.52
C THR A 145 13.78 6.80 9.00
N THR A 146 14.29 7.64 9.89
CA THR A 146 15.60 7.48 10.52
C THR A 146 15.49 7.72 12.03
N LEU A 147 16.43 7.15 12.81
CA LEU A 147 16.55 7.42 14.24
C LEU A 147 17.41 8.67 14.48
N GLU A 148 16.98 9.50 15.40
CA GLU A 148 17.73 10.66 15.89
C GLU A 148 17.62 10.72 17.41
N GLU A 149 18.75 10.85 18.11
CA GLU A 149 18.74 11.10 19.54
C GLU A 149 18.38 12.56 19.83
N ARG A 150 17.44 12.77 20.73
CA ARG A 150 17.03 14.09 21.19
C ARG A 150 16.95 14.17 22.70
N PRO A 151 17.33 15.32 23.31
CA PRO A 151 17.16 15.52 24.75
C PRO A 151 15.69 15.34 25.16
N VAL A 152 15.48 14.70 26.31
CA VAL A 152 14.14 14.64 26.93
C VAL A 152 13.82 16.01 27.52
N ARG A 153 12.69 16.60 27.11
CA ARG A 153 12.24 17.89 27.66
C ARG A 153 12.11 17.82 29.19
N GLY A 154 12.71 18.79 29.90
CA GLY A 154 12.60 18.94 31.37
C GLY A 154 13.56 18.09 32.18
N ARG A 155 14.58 17.52 31.58
CA ARG A 155 15.78 17.04 32.27
C ARG A 155 16.92 17.99 31.90
N ASP A 156 16.98 19.11 32.63
CA ASP A 156 18.22 19.88 32.73
C ASP A 156 19.14 19.11 33.69
N ASP A 157 20.35 18.79 33.24
CA ASP A 157 21.42 18.21 34.08
C ASP A 157 21.89 19.22 35.14
#